data_3b980fd3067aeaaf8631405fc36cc474
#
_entry.id   3b980fd3067aeaaf8631405fc36cc474
#
_cell.length_a   1.000
_cell.length_b   1.000
_cell.length_c   1.000
_cell.angle_alpha   90.00
_cell.angle_beta   90.00
_cell.angle_gamma   90.00
#
_symmetry.space_group_name_H-M   'P 1'
#
loop_
_entity.id
_entity.type
_entity.pdbx_description
1 polymer ?
#
loop_
_entity_poly.entity_id
_entity_poly.type
_entity_poly.pdbx_seq_one_letter_code
_entity_poly.pdbx_strand_id
1 'polypeptide(L)'
;EEMRRNLIKKMQNGDALFPGILGYDKTVIPQLQHAILAKHDTLLLGLRGQAKSRILRMLVNFLDEYMPIVAGSEINDDPFHPISKYARELLENKGDDTPIEWVHRSNRYAEKLATPDTTVADLIGDIDPIKAATRKITLADEEVINFGIIPRTNRGIFAINELPDLQPRIQVALLNIMQERDIQIRGFNIRIPLDISIFFSANPEDYTNRGNIITPLKDRIDAQIITHYPRTIDIGMQITEQEAWISRDSDVKVIIPHFIREVIEEMAFNARESEYVDQKSGVSARLTITAMELLVSSAERRALLNDEKKTYVRIADLYHSLPALTGKLELVYEGEQEGAINVAKHMIGKAINKVYVRYFPNPQLRDNEGNNDYSDIVEWFSRGNKVELPDNIDLKKYQKALKSVNGLENFIKEHSTNIKDKEELLVLMDFVLEALHQNSILGKDDLDDQRSFTDMVGSMLGGLGDIDNDFSDFE
;
A
#
# COMPACT_ATOMS: atom_id res chain seq x y z
N GLU A 1 -28.57 12.67 -0.24
CA GLU A 1 -29.56 12.04 0.63
C GLU A 1 -29.49 10.52 0.61
N GLU A 2 -29.40 9.90 -0.57
CA GLU A 2 -29.37 8.44 -0.74
C GLU A 2 -28.22 7.78 0.05
N MET A 3 -26.99 8.27 -0.09
CA MET A 3 -25.83 7.77 0.66
C MET A 3 -26.06 7.84 2.19
N ARG A 4 -26.61 8.95 2.67
CA ARG A 4 -26.92 9.12 4.08
C ARG A 4 -27.95 8.11 4.56
N ARG A 5 -29.05 7.94 3.82
CA ARG A 5 -30.11 6.96 4.13
C ARG A 5 -29.57 5.55 4.19
N ASN A 6 -28.76 5.15 3.19
CA ASN A 6 -28.19 3.82 3.11
C ASN A 6 -27.11 3.56 4.17
N LEU A 7 -26.32 4.59 4.52
CA LEU A 7 -25.39 4.50 5.65
C LEU A 7 -26.14 4.25 6.96
N ILE A 8 -27.20 5.00 7.27
CA ILE A 8 -28.01 4.82 8.47
C ILE A 8 -28.56 3.39 8.54
N LYS A 9 -29.14 2.90 7.43
CA LYS A 9 -29.68 1.53 7.34
C LYS A 9 -28.60 0.47 7.62
N LYS A 10 -27.41 0.61 7.01
CA LYS A 10 -26.29 -0.31 7.24
C LYS A 10 -25.80 -0.26 8.68
N MET A 11 -25.69 0.92 9.27
CA MET A 11 -25.29 1.06 10.69
C MET A 11 -26.32 0.42 11.63
N GLN A 12 -27.61 0.58 11.38
CA GLN A 12 -28.67 -0.04 12.17
C GLN A 12 -28.68 -1.57 12.07
N ASN A 13 -28.32 -2.10 10.89
CA ASN A 13 -28.20 -3.54 10.67
C ASN A 13 -26.90 -4.14 11.24
N GLY A 14 -25.92 -3.33 11.60
CA GLY A 14 -24.59 -3.81 12.01
C GLY A 14 -23.73 -4.30 10.82
N ASP A 15 -24.03 -3.87 9.60
CA ASP A 15 -23.29 -4.28 8.40
C ASP A 15 -21.87 -3.72 8.42
N ALA A 16 -20.90 -4.47 7.90
CA ALA A 16 -19.55 -3.97 7.66
C ALA A 16 -19.57 -2.89 6.57
N LEU A 17 -19.22 -1.64 6.95
CA LEU A 17 -19.32 -0.50 6.03
C LEU A 17 -18.19 -0.48 5.00
N PHE A 18 -16.97 -0.81 5.44
CA PHE A 18 -15.77 -0.84 4.61
C PHE A 18 -15.03 -2.18 4.77
N PRO A 19 -15.59 -3.30 4.25
CA PRO A 19 -15.00 -4.62 4.41
C PRO A 19 -13.59 -4.67 3.81
N GLY A 20 -12.64 -5.25 4.56
CA GLY A 20 -11.24 -5.35 4.14
C GLY A 20 -10.41 -4.07 4.31
N ILE A 21 -10.97 -3.02 4.91
CA ILE A 21 -10.19 -1.87 5.40
C ILE A 21 -9.88 -2.12 6.87
N LEU A 22 -8.60 -2.32 7.20
CA LEU A 22 -8.14 -2.68 8.53
C LEU A 22 -7.45 -1.50 9.23
N GLY A 23 -7.61 -1.41 10.55
CA GLY A 23 -6.93 -0.43 11.41
C GLY A 23 -7.52 0.97 11.39
N TYR A 24 -8.66 1.18 10.73
CA TYR A 24 -9.34 2.48 10.63
C TYR A 24 -10.65 2.56 11.42
N ASP A 25 -11.05 1.50 12.09
CA ASP A 25 -12.34 1.35 12.78
C ASP A 25 -12.59 2.44 13.82
N LYS A 26 -11.54 2.93 14.48
CA LYS A 26 -11.62 3.97 15.53
C LYS A 26 -11.13 5.34 15.09
N THR A 27 -10.74 5.51 13.83
CA THR A 27 -10.10 6.74 13.34
C THR A 27 -10.76 7.26 12.07
N VAL A 28 -10.43 6.73 10.92
CA VAL A 28 -10.87 7.23 9.61
C VAL A 28 -12.33 6.88 9.33
N ILE A 29 -12.78 5.65 9.64
CA ILE A 29 -14.14 5.19 9.35
C ILE A 29 -15.19 6.04 10.08
N PRO A 30 -15.10 6.33 11.40
CA PRO A 30 -16.06 7.21 12.06
C PRO A 30 -16.12 8.62 11.47
N GLN A 31 -14.98 9.18 11.06
CA GLN A 31 -14.95 10.51 10.42
C GLN A 31 -15.64 10.49 9.05
N LEU A 32 -15.45 9.41 8.25
CA LEU A 32 -16.21 9.22 7.01
C LEU A 32 -17.70 9.08 7.23
N GLN A 33 -18.11 8.36 8.27
CA GLN A 33 -19.52 8.27 8.66
C GLN A 33 -20.11 9.66 8.97
N HIS A 34 -19.40 10.46 9.76
CA HIS A 34 -19.83 11.84 10.08
C HIS A 34 -19.94 12.69 8.82
N ALA A 35 -18.95 12.64 7.92
CA ALA A 35 -18.96 13.38 6.68
C ALA A 35 -20.14 12.99 5.77
N ILE A 36 -20.41 11.70 5.60
CA ILE A 36 -21.56 11.20 4.82
C ILE A 36 -22.89 11.59 5.47
N LEU A 37 -23.01 11.50 6.80
CA LEU A 37 -24.21 11.91 7.53
C LEU A 37 -24.48 13.42 7.41
N ALA A 38 -23.42 14.23 7.36
CA ALA A 38 -23.50 15.67 7.16
C ALA A 38 -23.61 16.09 5.68
N LYS A 39 -23.49 15.14 4.73
CA LYS A 39 -23.47 15.37 3.27
C LYS A 39 -22.31 16.25 2.81
N HIS A 40 -21.17 16.10 3.45
CA HIS A 40 -19.98 16.88 3.20
C HIS A 40 -19.19 16.36 2.00
N ASP A 41 -18.68 17.27 1.17
CA ASP A 41 -17.60 16.99 0.26
C ASP A 41 -16.31 16.76 1.07
N THR A 42 -15.58 15.71 0.75
CA THR A 42 -14.55 15.20 1.66
C THR A 42 -13.21 15.00 0.98
N LEU A 43 -12.13 15.47 1.65
CA LEU A 43 -10.75 15.23 1.26
C LEU A 43 -10.13 14.16 2.18
N LEU A 44 -9.66 13.05 1.59
CA LEU A 44 -8.78 12.10 2.25
C LEU A 44 -7.34 12.55 2.08
N LEU A 45 -6.71 12.99 3.16
CA LEU A 45 -5.34 13.45 3.18
C LEU A 45 -4.44 12.43 3.87
N GLY A 46 -3.36 12.04 3.23
CA GLY A 46 -2.37 11.14 3.81
C GLY A 46 -1.39 10.59 2.80
N LEU A 47 -0.32 10.00 3.30
CA LEU A 47 0.78 9.51 2.49
C LEU A 47 0.36 8.34 1.57
N ARG A 48 1.24 7.97 0.64
CA ARG A 48 1.00 6.86 -0.30
C ARG A 48 0.83 5.52 0.42
N GLY A 49 -0.01 4.65 -0.14
CA GLY A 49 -0.26 3.31 0.41
C GLY A 49 -1.15 3.26 1.66
N GLN A 50 -1.95 4.31 1.91
CA GLN A 50 -2.90 4.39 3.03
C GLN A 50 -4.35 4.14 2.62
N ALA A 51 -4.58 3.33 1.60
CA ALA A 51 -5.89 2.85 1.12
C ALA A 51 -6.89 3.95 0.69
N LYS A 52 -6.47 5.23 0.49
CA LYS A 52 -7.36 6.34 0.12
C LYS A 52 -8.26 6.00 -1.09
N SER A 53 -7.68 5.64 -2.24
CA SER A 53 -8.44 5.32 -3.46
C SER A 53 -9.33 4.08 -3.28
N ARG A 54 -8.93 3.10 -2.46
CA ARG A 54 -9.77 1.94 -2.14
C ARG A 54 -11.02 2.36 -1.37
N ILE A 55 -10.86 3.21 -0.37
CA ILE A 55 -11.98 3.77 0.40
C ILE A 55 -12.93 4.52 -0.52
N LEU A 56 -12.41 5.39 -1.41
CA LEU A 56 -13.23 6.15 -2.35
C LEU A 56 -14.07 5.25 -3.25
N ARG A 57 -13.48 4.18 -3.80
CA ARG A 57 -14.22 3.22 -4.63
C ARG A 57 -15.28 2.44 -3.86
N MET A 58 -15.08 2.22 -2.56
CA MET A 58 -16.05 1.53 -1.71
C MET A 58 -17.28 2.38 -1.37
N LEU A 59 -17.22 3.72 -1.53
CA LEU A 59 -18.35 4.61 -1.31
C LEU A 59 -19.55 4.27 -2.20
N VAL A 60 -19.32 3.64 -3.35
CA VAL A 60 -20.39 3.13 -4.23
C VAL A 60 -21.37 2.20 -3.51
N ASN A 61 -20.92 1.53 -2.46
CA ASN A 61 -21.75 0.62 -1.67
C ASN A 61 -22.81 1.34 -0.81
N PHE A 62 -22.77 2.67 -0.74
CA PHE A 62 -23.79 3.49 -0.10
C PHE A 62 -24.84 4.02 -1.09
N LEU A 63 -24.71 3.71 -2.40
CA LEU A 63 -25.76 3.95 -3.39
C LEU A 63 -26.71 2.75 -3.48
N ASP A 64 -27.95 3.02 -3.87
CA ASP A 64 -28.92 1.96 -4.22
C ASP A 64 -28.38 1.15 -5.41
N GLU A 65 -28.66 -0.13 -5.45
CA GLU A 65 -28.10 -1.03 -6.46
C GLU A 65 -28.45 -0.59 -7.89
N TYR A 66 -29.70 -0.16 -8.09
CA TYR A 66 -30.19 0.38 -9.35
C TYR A 66 -30.90 1.72 -9.14
N MET A 67 -30.81 2.59 -10.13
CA MET A 67 -31.44 3.90 -10.15
C MET A 67 -32.11 4.13 -11.52
N PRO A 68 -33.38 4.58 -11.57
CA PRO A 68 -34.04 4.91 -12.82
C PRO A 68 -33.52 6.24 -13.37
N ILE A 69 -33.32 6.30 -14.68
CA ILE A 69 -33.02 7.52 -15.44
C ILE A 69 -33.92 7.59 -16.66
N VAL A 70 -34.08 8.79 -17.24
CA VAL A 70 -34.68 8.96 -18.56
C VAL A 70 -33.80 8.27 -19.60
N ALA A 71 -34.37 7.37 -20.40
CA ALA A 71 -33.60 6.60 -21.39
C ALA A 71 -32.88 7.52 -22.37
N GLY A 72 -31.57 7.27 -22.58
CA GLY A 72 -30.70 8.07 -23.43
C GLY A 72 -30.22 9.39 -22.83
N SER A 73 -30.50 9.68 -21.57
CA SER A 73 -29.97 10.84 -20.87
C SER A 73 -28.44 10.74 -20.70
N GLU A 74 -27.69 11.73 -21.13
CA GLU A 74 -26.22 11.79 -20.94
C GLU A 74 -25.82 12.18 -19.51
N ILE A 75 -26.76 12.72 -18.70
CA ILE A 75 -26.49 13.24 -17.35
C ILE A 75 -27.37 12.61 -16.27
N ASN A 76 -27.83 11.39 -16.50
CA ASN A 76 -28.62 10.60 -15.53
C ASN A 76 -29.87 11.34 -15.02
N ASP A 77 -30.64 11.95 -15.95
CA ASP A 77 -31.86 12.68 -15.58
C ASP A 77 -32.84 11.84 -14.77
N ASP A 78 -33.37 12.47 -13.72
CA ASP A 78 -34.46 11.90 -12.94
C ASP A 78 -35.74 11.90 -13.76
N PRO A 79 -36.42 10.74 -13.94
CA PRO A 79 -37.69 10.70 -14.67
C PRO A 79 -38.79 11.64 -14.13
N PHE A 80 -38.74 11.95 -12.82
CA PHE A 80 -39.71 12.85 -12.19
C PHE A 80 -39.24 14.31 -12.16
N HIS A 81 -37.94 14.55 -12.23
CA HIS A 81 -37.34 15.88 -12.14
C HIS A 81 -36.20 16.05 -13.15
N PRO A 82 -36.50 15.96 -14.48
CA PRO A 82 -35.45 16.07 -15.49
C PRO A 82 -34.84 17.46 -15.52
N ILE A 83 -33.51 17.52 -15.66
CA ILE A 83 -32.73 18.76 -15.65
C ILE A 83 -32.20 19.12 -17.06
N SER A 84 -31.98 18.13 -17.93
CA SER A 84 -31.55 18.37 -19.30
C SER A 84 -32.72 18.77 -20.19
N LYS A 85 -32.44 19.58 -21.23
CA LYS A 85 -33.43 19.93 -22.27
C LYS A 85 -33.99 18.67 -22.94
N TYR A 86 -33.11 17.72 -23.30
CA TYR A 86 -33.45 16.45 -23.88
C TYR A 86 -34.53 15.69 -23.07
N ALA A 87 -34.27 15.51 -21.79
CA ALA A 87 -35.18 14.75 -20.93
C ALA A 87 -36.50 15.48 -20.66
N ARG A 88 -36.47 16.83 -20.53
CA ARG A 88 -37.67 17.63 -20.37
C ARG A 88 -38.56 17.55 -21.60
N GLU A 89 -38.02 17.75 -22.82
CA GLU A 89 -38.76 17.65 -24.06
C GLU A 89 -39.33 16.23 -24.27
N LEU A 90 -38.56 15.18 -23.89
CA LEU A 90 -39.05 13.80 -24.02
C LEU A 90 -40.22 13.55 -23.08
N LEU A 91 -40.17 14.06 -21.83
CA LEU A 91 -41.23 13.96 -20.84
C LEU A 91 -42.49 14.76 -21.29
N GLU A 92 -42.29 15.97 -21.79
CA GLU A 92 -43.40 16.77 -22.33
C GLU A 92 -44.12 16.11 -23.53
N ASN A 93 -43.39 15.42 -24.38
CA ASN A 93 -43.95 14.74 -25.55
C ASN A 93 -44.60 13.38 -25.22
N LYS A 94 -44.09 12.65 -24.25
CA LYS A 94 -44.52 11.25 -23.96
C LYS A 94 -45.27 11.11 -22.63
N GLY A 95 -45.17 12.07 -21.72
CA GLY A 95 -45.77 11.98 -20.41
C GLY A 95 -45.38 10.72 -19.67
N ASP A 96 -46.36 9.97 -19.18
CA ASP A 96 -46.17 8.72 -18.40
C ASP A 96 -45.54 7.59 -19.25
N ASP A 97 -45.59 7.67 -20.59
CA ASP A 97 -44.96 6.71 -21.52
C ASP A 97 -43.48 7.02 -21.79
N THR A 98 -42.87 7.95 -21.05
CA THR A 98 -41.45 8.27 -21.16
C THR A 98 -40.59 7.04 -20.84
N PRO A 99 -39.73 6.60 -21.77
CA PRO A 99 -38.89 5.42 -21.54
C PRO A 99 -37.85 5.69 -20.47
N ILE A 100 -37.66 4.70 -19.59
CA ILE A 100 -36.64 4.75 -18.53
C ILE A 100 -35.63 3.64 -18.70
N GLU A 101 -34.41 3.89 -18.23
CA GLU A 101 -33.34 2.91 -18.08
C GLU A 101 -32.93 2.77 -16.63
N TRP A 102 -32.43 1.60 -16.25
CA TRP A 102 -31.92 1.36 -14.92
C TRP A 102 -30.41 1.32 -14.91
N VAL A 103 -29.82 2.24 -14.17
CA VAL A 103 -28.35 2.35 -14.03
C VAL A 103 -27.90 1.67 -12.78
N HIS A 104 -27.00 0.69 -12.90
CA HIS A 104 -26.38 0.04 -11.76
C HIS A 104 -25.41 1.00 -11.05
N ARG A 105 -25.32 0.92 -9.72
CA ARG A 105 -24.50 1.81 -8.88
C ARG A 105 -23.04 1.90 -9.28
N SER A 106 -22.43 0.85 -9.87
CA SER A 106 -21.04 0.91 -10.37
C SER A 106 -20.84 1.95 -11.47
N ASN A 107 -21.88 2.24 -12.26
CA ASN A 107 -21.86 3.23 -13.33
C ASN A 107 -22.19 4.66 -12.83
N ARG A 108 -22.49 4.79 -11.53
CA ARG A 108 -22.76 6.05 -10.85
C ARG A 108 -21.54 6.56 -10.05
N TYR A 109 -20.41 5.89 -10.18
CA TYR A 109 -19.13 6.30 -9.62
C TYR A 109 -18.18 6.62 -10.77
N ALA A 110 -17.62 7.81 -10.75
CA ALA A 110 -16.56 8.20 -11.66
C ALA A 110 -15.32 8.66 -10.88
N GLU A 111 -14.15 8.33 -11.41
CA GLU A 111 -12.86 8.64 -10.80
C GLU A 111 -11.96 9.28 -11.85
N LYS A 112 -11.32 10.39 -11.49
CA LYS A 112 -10.30 11.06 -12.31
C LYS A 112 -9.02 11.19 -11.51
N LEU A 113 -7.91 10.72 -12.07
CA LEU A 113 -6.60 11.09 -11.58
C LEU A 113 -6.30 12.50 -12.06
N ALA A 114 -5.99 13.40 -11.14
CA ALA A 114 -5.53 14.73 -11.48
C ALA A 114 -4.15 14.63 -12.16
N THR A 115 -4.03 15.24 -13.33
CA THR A 115 -2.78 15.32 -14.10
C THR A 115 -2.64 16.73 -14.66
N PRO A 116 -1.42 17.21 -14.93
CA PRO A 116 -1.19 18.55 -15.44
C PRO A 116 -1.86 18.85 -16.79
N ASP A 117 -2.18 17.81 -17.57
CA ASP A 117 -2.87 17.89 -18.87
C ASP A 117 -4.39 17.82 -18.76
N THR A 118 -4.95 17.59 -17.57
CA THR A 118 -6.40 17.62 -17.35
C THR A 118 -6.96 18.97 -17.75
N THR A 119 -8.06 18.99 -18.49
CA THR A 119 -8.72 20.21 -18.98
C THR A 119 -10.07 20.45 -18.31
N VAL A 120 -10.60 21.70 -18.42
CA VAL A 120 -11.97 22.00 -17.98
C VAL A 120 -12.99 21.22 -18.80
N ALA A 121 -12.71 21.02 -20.11
CA ALA A 121 -13.57 20.24 -20.98
C ALA A 121 -13.71 18.78 -20.53
N ASP A 122 -12.62 18.17 -20.05
CA ASP A 122 -12.66 16.80 -19.51
C ASP A 122 -13.57 16.69 -18.28
N LEU A 123 -13.55 17.70 -17.42
CA LEU A 123 -14.31 17.69 -16.17
C LEU A 123 -15.75 18.15 -16.34
N ILE A 124 -15.96 19.27 -16.99
CA ILE A 124 -17.26 19.94 -17.11
C ILE A 124 -17.90 19.69 -18.45
N GLY A 125 -17.11 19.79 -19.50
CA GLY A 125 -17.55 19.70 -20.88
C GLY A 125 -17.24 20.94 -21.68
N ASP A 126 -17.53 20.86 -22.97
CA ASP A 126 -17.32 21.94 -23.92
C ASP A 126 -18.41 21.91 -25.01
N ILE A 127 -18.49 22.94 -25.81
CA ILE A 127 -19.41 23.02 -26.95
C ILE A 127 -18.81 22.27 -28.12
N ASP A 128 -19.62 21.45 -28.75
CA ASP A 128 -19.29 20.77 -29.98
C ASP A 128 -19.79 21.53 -31.22
N PRO A 129 -18.90 22.29 -31.94
CA PRO A 129 -19.29 23.01 -33.13
C PRO A 129 -19.78 22.11 -34.27
N ILE A 130 -19.32 20.85 -34.28
CA ILE A 130 -19.73 19.87 -35.31
C ILE A 130 -21.17 19.43 -35.05
N LYS A 131 -21.55 19.18 -33.78
CA LYS A 131 -22.94 18.92 -33.42
C LYS A 131 -23.86 20.10 -33.83
N ALA A 132 -23.43 21.34 -33.56
CA ALA A 132 -24.18 22.54 -33.91
C ALA A 132 -24.41 22.64 -35.42
N ALA A 133 -23.35 22.49 -36.21
CA ALA A 133 -23.42 22.54 -37.66
C ALA A 133 -24.28 21.42 -38.27
N THR A 134 -24.13 20.19 -37.75
CA THR A 134 -24.86 19.02 -38.26
C THR A 134 -26.36 19.10 -37.95
N ARG A 135 -26.71 19.57 -36.76
CA ARG A 135 -28.11 19.69 -36.31
C ARG A 135 -28.76 21.01 -36.72
N LYS A 136 -27.98 21.94 -37.26
CA LYS A 136 -28.43 23.29 -37.66
C LYS A 136 -29.04 24.08 -36.48
N ILE A 137 -28.48 23.92 -35.29
CA ILE A 137 -28.91 24.63 -34.08
C ILE A 137 -27.83 25.64 -33.65
N THR A 138 -28.22 26.60 -32.86
CA THR A 138 -27.29 27.64 -32.35
C THR A 138 -26.31 27.07 -31.35
N LEU A 139 -25.12 27.66 -31.29
CA LEU A 139 -24.13 27.30 -30.24
C LEU A 139 -24.63 27.54 -28.82
N ALA A 140 -25.70 28.30 -28.64
CA ALA A 140 -26.34 28.58 -27.34
C ALA A 140 -27.33 27.48 -26.91
N ASP A 141 -27.53 26.45 -27.74
CA ASP A 141 -28.43 25.35 -27.40
C ASP A 141 -27.73 24.30 -26.53
N GLU A 142 -28.45 23.79 -25.54
CA GLU A 142 -27.92 22.74 -24.65
C GLU A 142 -27.52 21.46 -25.39
N GLU A 143 -28.18 21.14 -26.50
CA GLU A 143 -27.91 19.94 -27.28
C GLU A 143 -26.53 19.91 -27.97
N VAL A 144 -25.84 21.06 -28.07
CA VAL A 144 -24.48 21.12 -28.63
C VAL A 144 -23.40 20.81 -27.59
N ILE A 145 -23.77 20.65 -26.31
CA ILE A 145 -22.83 20.36 -25.26
C ILE A 145 -22.31 18.93 -25.40
N ASN A 146 -21.01 18.78 -25.26
CA ASN A 146 -20.35 17.53 -24.97
C ASN A 146 -20.02 17.52 -23.47
N PHE A 147 -20.83 16.84 -22.69
CA PHE A 147 -20.69 16.80 -21.23
C PHE A 147 -19.39 16.12 -20.80
N GLY A 148 -18.69 16.74 -19.83
CA GLY A 148 -17.53 16.15 -19.18
C GLY A 148 -17.92 15.07 -18.17
N ILE A 149 -16.92 14.59 -17.43
CA ILE A 149 -17.11 13.47 -16.48
C ILE A 149 -18.01 13.86 -15.28
N ILE A 150 -17.98 15.10 -14.81
CA ILE A 150 -18.75 15.55 -13.64
C ILE A 150 -20.26 15.54 -13.94
N PRO A 151 -20.78 16.23 -14.97
CA PRO A 151 -22.22 16.18 -15.29
C PRO A 151 -22.70 14.76 -15.62
N ARG A 152 -21.89 13.94 -16.27
CA ARG A 152 -22.24 12.53 -16.53
C ARG A 152 -22.33 11.68 -15.25
N THR A 153 -21.74 12.17 -14.13
CA THR A 153 -21.81 11.52 -12.82
C THR A 153 -22.95 12.07 -11.96
N ASN A 154 -23.83 12.90 -12.52
CA ASN A 154 -25.00 13.42 -11.81
C ASN A 154 -25.79 12.27 -11.12
N ARG A 155 -26.31 12.52 -9.94
CA ARG A 155 -26.95 11.57 -9.02
C ARG A 155 -26.01 10.43 -8.63
N GLY A 156 -24.70 10.71 -8.54
CA GLY A 156 -23.63 9.75 -8.25
C GLY A 156 -22.51 10.32 -7.40
N ILE A 157 -21.37 9.66 -7.44
CA ILE A 157 -20.17 10.01 -6.69
C ILE A 157 -19.04 10.31 -7.68
N PHE A 158 -18.44 11.47 -7.56
CA PHE A 158 -17.25 11.84 -8.32
C PHE A 158 -16.02 11.93 -7.42
N ALA A 159 -14.96 11.23 -7.76
CA ALA A 159 -13.70 11.22 -7.03
C ALA A 159 -12.56 11.83 -7.86
N ILE A 160 -11.79 12.74 -7.25
CA ILE A 160 -10.55 13.26 -7.82
C ILE A 160 -9.39 12.78 -6.96
N ASN A 161 -8.51 11.97 -7.57
CA ASN A 161 -7.28 11.53 -6.93
C ASN A 161 -6.14 12.51 -7.23
N GLU A 162 -5.24 12.67 -6.24
CA GLU A 162 -4.06 13.54 -6.32
C GLU A 162 -4.44 15.00 -6.68
N LEU A 163 -5.42 15.55 -5.97
CA LEU A 163 -5.98 16.88 -6.23
C LEU A 163 -4.93 18.01 -6.42
N PRO A 164 -3.81 18.07 -5.69
CA PRO A 164 -2.76 19.08 -5.88
C PRO A 164 -2.13 19.10 -7.28
N ASP A 165 -2.15 17.97 -8.01
CA ASP A 165 -1.62 17.89 -9.39
C ASP A 165 -2.51 18.60 -10.40
N LEU A 166 -3.73 18.97 -10.02
CA LEU A 166 -4.65 19.70 -10.86
C LEU A 166 -4.25 21.18 -10.96
N GLN A 167 -4.08 21.69 -12.17
CA GLN A 167 -3.69 23.08 -12.37
C GLN A 167 -4.66 24.05 -11.66
N PRO A 168 -4.18 25.18 -11.08
CA PRO A 168 -5.03 26.13 -10.34
C PRO A 168 -6.25 26.64 -11.13
N ARG A 169 -6.10 26.85 -12.44
CA ARG A 169 -7.22 27.27 -13.32
C ARG A 169 -8.35 26.24 -13.40
N ILE A 170 -7.99 24.95 -13.27
CA ILE A 170 -8.98 23.86 -13.29
C ILE A 170 -9.64 23.75 -11.93
N GLN A 171 -8.85 23.91 -10.84
CA GLN A 171 -9.40 23.96 -9.48
C GLN A 171 -10.43 25.10 -9.33
N VAL A 172 -10.21 26.27 -9.97
CA VAL A 172 -11.18 27.36 -10.00
C VAL A 172 -12.50 26.93 -10.64
N ALA A 173 -12.46 26.11 -11.69
CA ALA A 173 -13.67 25.61 -12.33
C ALA A 173 -14.53 24.73 -11.42
N LEU A 174 -13.93 24.08 -10.42
CA LEU A 174 -14.65 23.28 -9.43
C LEU A 174 -15.38 24.11 -8.37
N LEU A 175 -14.99 25.39 -8.17
CA LEU A 175 -15.58 26.23 -7.11
C LEU A 175 -17.10 26.40 -7.28
N ASN A 176 -17.56 26.65 -8.50
CA ASN A 176 -18.99 26.79 -8.77
C ASN A 176 -19.75 25.49 -8.50
N ILE A 177 -19.18 24.37 -8.88
CA ILE A 177 -19.81 23.05 -8.67
C ILE A 177 -19.94 22.75 -7.18
N MET A 178 -18.91 23.09 -6.39
CA MET A 178 -18.95 22.84 -4.94
C MET A 178 -19.87 23.82 -4.20
N GLN A 179 -19.95 25.06 -4.64
CA GLN A 179 -20.72 26.09 -3.96
C GLN A 179 -22.18 26.12 -4.41
N GLU A 180 -22.40 26.19 -5.71
CA GLU A 180 -23.73 26.39 -6.32
C GLU A 180 -24.40 25.08 -6.74
N ARG A 181 -23.64 23.96 -6.72
CA ARG A 181 -24.10 22.67 -7.22
C ARG A 181 -24.60 22.75 -8.66
N ASP A 182 -24.03 23.63 -9.45
CA ASP A 182 -24.32 23.76 -10.88
C ASP A 182 -23.06 23.77 -11.73
N ILE A 183 -23.23 23.48 -13.02
CA ILE A 183 -22.19 23.69 -14.02
C ILE A 183 -22.56 24.86 -14.91
N GLN A 184 -21.54 25.65 -15.23
CA GLN A 184 -21.62 26.72 -16.23
C GLN A 184 -20.65 26.43 -17.35
N ILE A 185 -21.15 26.40 -18.58
CA ILE A 185 -20.30 26.22 -19.75
C ILE A 185 -19.88 27.59 -20.26
N ARG A 186 -18.59 27.76 -20.45
CA ARG A 186 -17.93 29.02 -20.79
C ARG A 186 -18.64 29.78 -21.94
N GLY A 187 -19.03 31.02 -21.66
CA GLY A 187 -19.60 31.91 -22.66
C GLY A 187 -21.11 31.75 -22.95
N PHE A 188 -21.74 30.77 -22.29
CA PHE A 188 -23.15 30.48 -22.47
C PHE A 188 -23.89 30.57 -21.12
N ASN A 189 -25.12 31.09 -21.19
CA ASN A 189 -25.96 31.28 -20.01
C ASN A 189 -26.73 29.98 -19.64
N ILE A 190 -26.05 28.83 -19.81
CA ILE A 190 -26.62 27.52 -19.47
C ILE A 190 -26.11 27.12 -18.10
N ARG A 191 -27.04 26.95 -17.17
CA ARG A 191 -26.78 26.43 -15.84
C ARG A 191 -27.55 25.13 -15.68
N ILE A 192 -26.82 24.06 -15.31
CA ILE A 192 -27.41 22.74 -15.09
C ILE A 192 -27.13 22.38 -13.62
N PRO A 193 -28.16 22.28 -12.80
CA PRO A 193 -28.01 21.85 -11.39
C PRO A 193 -27.61 20.38 -11.35
N LEU A 194 -26.72 20.04 -10.43
CA LEU A 194 -26.23 18.66 -10.25
C LEU A 194 -26.46 18.17 -8.82
N ASP A 195 -26.93 16.95 -8.69
CA ASP A 195 -26.93 16.21 -7.42
C ASP A 195 -25.73 15.26 -7.41
N ILE A 196 -24.62 15.70 -6.88
CA ILE A 196 -23.36 14.97 -6.89
C ILE A 196 -22.66 15.06 -5.52
N SER A 197 -22.05 13.96 -5.10
CA SER A 197 -21.14 13.94 -3.95
C SER A 197 -19.70 13.91 -4.45
N ILE A 198 -18.88 14.84 -3.98
CA ILE A 198 -17.51 14.99 -4.45
C ILE A 198 -16.54 14.56 -3.35
N PHE A 199 -15.60 13.69 -3.73
CA PHE A 199 -14.55 13.23 -2.87
C PHE A 199 -13.18 13.48 -3.50
N PHE A 200 -12.21 13.80 -2.65
CA PHE A 200 -10.85 14.10 -3.07
C PHE A 200 -9.86 13.21 -2.33
N SER A 201 -8.73 12.93 -2.97
CA SER A 201 -7.55 12.44 -2.26
C SER A 201 -6.34 13.33 -2.55
N ALA A 202 -5.45 13.43 -1.58
CA ALA A 202 -4.18 14.14 -1.71
C ALA A 202 -3.12 13.51 -0.81
N ASN A 203 -1.85 13.67 -1.20
CA ASN A 203 -0.71 13.43 -0.35
C ASN A 203 -0.20 14.75 0.22
N PRO A 204 0.20 14.81 1.50
CA PRO A 204 0.78 16.03 2.07
C PRO A 204 2.05 16.51 1.33
N GLU A 205 2.81 15.58 0.77
CA GLU A 205 4.01 15.83 0.00
C GLU A 205 3.74 16.60 -1.31
N ASP A 206 2.61 16.32 -1.95
CA ASP A 206 2.24 16.95 -3.21
C ASP A 206 2.05 18.48 -3.06
N TYR A 207 1.74 18.96 -1.84
CA TYR A 207 1.64 20.40 -1.54
C TYR A 207 2.97 21.16 -1.65
N THR A 208 4.09 20.47 -1.63
CA THR A 208 5.41 21.11 -1.66
C THR A 208 6.11 20.99 -3.01
N ASN A 209 5.87 19.91 -3.75
CA ASN A 209 6.66 19.54 -4.91
C ASN A 209 5.91 19.61 -6.25
N ARG A 210 4.59 19.38 -6.28
CA ARG A 210 3.83 19.25 -7.53
C ARG A 210 2.74 20.29 -7.73
N GLY A 211 2.23 20.89 -6.67
CA GLY A 211 1.18 21.88 -6.72
C GLY A 211 0.52 22.11 -5.36
N ASN A 212 -0.39 23.07 -5.30
CA ASN A 212 -1.13 23.37 -4.09
C ASN A 212 -2.63 23.35 -4.37
N ILE A 213 -3.41 22.93 -3.40
CA ILE A 213 -4.84 23.21 -3.42
C ILE A 213 -5.01 24.70 -3.16
N ILE A 214 -5.66 25.42 -4.09
CA ILE A 214 -5.91 26.86 -3.93
C ILE A 214 -6.75 27.10 -2.69
N THR A 215 -6.45 28.18 -1.96
CA THR A 215 -7.16 28.52 -0.71
C THR A 215 -8.67 28.53 -0.86
N PRO A 216 -9.27 29.13 -1.92
CA PRO A 216 -10.72 29.11 -2.09
C PRO A 216 -11.32 27.72 -2.23
N LEU A 217 -10.61 26.76 -2.86
CA LEU A 217 -11.09 25.39 -2.98
C LEU A 217 -11.00 24.66 -1.66
N LYS A 218 -9.87 24.84 -0.94
CA LYS A 218 -9.67 24.25 0.38
C LYS A 218 -10.73 24.71 1.40
N ASP A 219 -11.14 25.97 1.34
CA ASP A 219 -12.19 26.53 2.19
C ASP A 219 -13.58 25.94 1.92
N ARG A 220 -13.82 25.40 0.72
CA ARG A 220 -15.09 24.81 0.30
C ARG A 220 -15.15 23.29 0.47
N ILE A 221 -14.03 22.65 0.78
CA ILE A 221 -14.02 21.23 1.16
C ILE A 221 -14.46 21.14 2.62
N ASP A 222 -15.65 20.60 2.85
CA ASP A 222 -16.30 20.60 4.16
C ASP A 222 -15.56 19.75 5.20
N ALA A 223 -14.98 18.62 4.78
CA ALA A 223 -14.31 17.70 5.68
C ALA A 223 -12.93 17.27 5.14
N GLN A 224 -11.91 17.38 5.99
CA GLN A 224 -10.59 16.82 5.73
C GLN A 224 -10.30 15.70 6.72
N ILE A 225 -10.13 14.48 6.21
CA ILE A 225 -9.89 13.27 7.01
C ILE A 225 -8.46 12.81 6.78
N ILE A 226 -7.69 12.73 7.87
CA ILE A 226 -6.29 12.33 7.82
C ILE A 226 -6.20 10.82 7.95
N THR A 227 -5.63 10.18 6.93
CA THR A 227 -5.31 8.74 6.95
C THR A 227 -3.94 8.49 7.59
N HIS A 228 -3.66 7.27 7.99
CA HIS A 228 -2.39 6.91 8.64
C HIS A 228 -1.95 5.48 8.26
N TYR A 229 -0.70 5.13 8.55
CA TYR A 229 -0.21 3.77 8.45
C TYR A 229 -0.74 2.88 9.59
N PRO A 230 -0.62 1.54 9.48
CA PRO A 230 -0.93 0.64 10.58
C PRO A 230 -0.19 1.07 11.85
N ARG A 231 -0.90 1.08 12.98
CA ARG A 231 -0.35 1.53 14.27
C ARG A 231 0.30 0.41 15.07
N THR A 232 0.04 -0.84 14.70
CA THR A 232 0.61 -2.03 15.35
C THR A 232 1.10 -3.00 14.29
N ILE A 233 2.08 -3.81 14.67
CA ILE A 233 2.62 -4.89 13.83
C ILE A 233 1.50 -5.85 13.43
N ASP A 234 0.61 -6.22 14.35
CA ASP A 234 -0.50 -7.15 14.09
C ASP A 234 -1.44 -6.64 12.98
N ILE A 235 -1.80 -5.35 13.00
CA ILE A 235 -2.61 -4.76 11.93
C ILE A 235 -1.85 -4.77 10.61
N GLY A 236 -0.56 -4.45 10.64
CA GLY A 236 0.32 -4.54 9.47
C GLY A 236 0.33 -5.94 8.86
N MET A 237 0.57 -6.97 9.68
CA MET A 237 0.57 -8.37 9.25
C MET A 237 -0.78 -8.79 8.63
N GLN A 238 -1.90 -8.38 9.24
CA GLN A 238 -3.23 -8.68 8.69
C GLN A 238 -3.44 -8.03 7.32
N ILE A 239 -2.99 -6.79 7.13
CA ILE A 239 -3.06 -6.09 5.84
C ILE A 239 -2.18 -6.80 4.81
N THR A 240 -0.95 -7.12 5.16
CA THR A 240 -0.02 -7.81 4.26
C THR A 240 -0.53 -9.19 3.88
N GLU A 241 -1.08 -9.96 4.83
CA GLU A 241 -1.65 -11.28 4.58
C GLU A 241 -2.90 -11.22 3.67
N GLN A 242 -3.73 -10.18 3.84
CA GLN A 242 -4.92 -9.95 3.01
C GLN A 242 -4.57 -9.56 1.57
N GLU A 243 -3.52 -8.76 1.37
CA GLU A 243 -3.23 -8.11 0.10
C GLU A 243 -2.14 -8.81 -0.72
N ALA A 244 -1.20 -9.52 -0.06
CA ALA A 244 -0.11 -10.19 -0.76
C ALA A 244 -0.55 -11.50 -1.40
N TRP A 245 -0.07 -11.76 -2.60
CA TRP A 245 -0.31 -13.02 -3.29
C TRP A 245 0.55 -14.15 -2.71
N ILE A 246 0.14 -14.65 -1.55
CA ILE A 246 0.83 -15.71 -0.80
C ILE A 246 0.30 -17.10 -1.19
N SER A 247 -1.03 -17.23 -1.34
CA SER A 247 -1.66 -18.49 -1.76
C SER A 247 -1.59 -18.61 -3.27
N ARG A 248 -0.79 -19.55 -3.75
CA ARG A 248 -0.50 -19.76 -5.18
C ARG A 248 -0.96 -21.14 -5.59
N ASP A 249 -1.37 -21.27 -6.86
CA ASP A 249 -1.62 -22.55 -7.51
C ASP A 249 -0.25 -23.12 -7.96
N SER A 250 0.44 -23.76 -7.02
CA SER A 250 1.79 -24.31 -7.18
C SER A 250 1.88 -25.68 -6.51
N ASP A 251 2.67 -26.57 -7.09
CA ASP A 251 2.98 -27.89 -6.51
C ASP A 251 3.82 -27.79 -5.24
N VAL A 252 4.35 -26.60 -4.93
CA VAL A 252 5.19 -26.34 -3.75
C VAL A 252 4.39 -25.64 -2.67
N LYS A 253 4.31 -26.24 -1.50
CA LYS A 253 3.75 -25.61 -0.31
C LYS A 253 4.79 -24.78 0.41
N VAL A 254 4.70 -23.45 0.35
CA VAL A 254 5.55 -22.52 1.11
C VAL A 254 4.91 -22.21 2.47
N ILE A 255 5.67 -22.34 3.55
CA ILE A 255 5.25 -22.02 4.91
C ILE A 255 6.06 -20.83 5.42
N ILE A 256 5.36 -19.80 5.90
CA ILE A 256 5.97 -18.59 6.45
C ILE A 256 5.87 -18.66 7.97
N PRO A 257 6.98 -18.79 8.71
CA PRO A 257 6.97 -18.70 10.16
C PRO A 257 6.42 -17.36 10.65
N HIS A 258 5.79 -17.35 11.81
CA HIS A 258 5.15 -16.16 12.35
C HIS A 258 6.16 -15.01 12.57
N PHE A 259 7.31 -15.32 13.16
CA PHE A 259 8.36 -14.31 13.39
C PHE A 259 8.89 -13.67 12.10
N ILE A 260 8.92 -14.41 10.97
CA ILE A 260 9.29 -13.84 9.65
C ILE A 260 8.27 -12.78 9.21
N ARG A 261 6.97 -13.02 9.45
CA ARG A 261 5.92 -12.02 9.16
C ARG A 261 6.11 -10.76 9.99
N GLU A 262 6.46 -10.94 11.29
CA GLU A 262 6.78 -9.80 12.16
C GLU A 262 8.02 -9.04 11.65
N VAL A 263 9.07 -9.73 11.20
CA VAL A 263 10.27 -9.08 10.64
C VAL A 263 9.91 -8.22 9.43
N ILE A 264 9.09 -8.71 8.51
CA ILE A 264 8.64 -7.93 7.35
C ILE A 264 7.91 -6.64 7.76
N GLU A 265 7.02 -6.73 8.73
CA GLU A 265 6.32 -5.52 9.22
C GLU A 265 7.27 -4.59 10.00
N GLU A 266 8.15 -5.15 10.83
CA GLU A 266 9.14 -4.37 11.57
C GLU A 266 10.08 -3.60 10.64
N MET A 267 10.42 -4.15 9.45
CA MET A 267 11.18 -3.44 8.43
C MET A 267 10.47 -2.15 7.99
N ALA A 268 9.16 -2.20 7.76
CA ALA A 268 8.39 -1.01 7.37
C ALA A 268 8.27 0.00 8.53
N PHE A 269 8.13 -0.47 9.76
CA PHE A 269 8.11 0.41 10.94
C PHE A 269 9.47 1.09 11.11
N ASN A 270 10.58 0.34 11.02
CA ASN A 270 11.93 0.89 11.10
C ASN A 270 12.19 1.90 9.96
N ALA A 271 11.73 1.62 8.75
CA ALA A 271 11.88 2.53 7.63
C ALA A 271 11.15 3.87 7.85
N ARG A 272 9.96 3.82 8.48
CA ARG A 272 9.19 5.03 8.84
C ARG A 272 9.82 5.85 9.97
N GLU A 273 10.75 5.29 10.73
CA GLU A 273 11.48 5.94 11.82
C GLU A 273 12.94 6.23 11.46
N SER A 274 13.42 5.80 10.28
CA SER A 274 14.81 5.89 9.88
C SER A 274 15.19 7.32 9.47
N GLU A 275 16.35 7.77 9.91
CA GLU A 275 16.97 9.03 9.47
C GLU A 275 17.46 9.01 8.02
N TYR A 276 17.68 7.81 7.44
CA TYR A 276 18.10 7.64 6.05
C TYR A 276 16.94 7.73 5.05
N VAL A 277 15.68 7.72 5.52
CA VAL A 277 14.47 7.71 4.67
C VAL A 277 13.76 9.04 4.74
N ASP A 278 13.34 9.57 3.60
CA ASP A 278 12.51 10.77 3.57
C ASP A 278 11.14 10.50 4.17
N GLN A 279 10.93 11.05 5.36
CA GLN A 279 9.69 10.89 6.13
C GLN A 279 8.49 11.60 5.46
N LYS A 280 8.75 12.60 4.61
CA LYS A 280 7.70 13.33 3.88
C LYS A 280 7.07 12.45 2.80
N SER A 281 7.88 11.68 2.10
CA SER A 281 7.41 10.72 1.09
C SER A 281 6.70 9.52 1.69
N GLY A 282 7.04 9.17 2.93
CA GLY A 282 6.48 8.06 3.67
C GLY A 282 6.86 6.68 3.10
N VAL A 283 6.61 5.64 3.90
CA VAL A 283 6.88 4.24 3.52
C VAL A 283 5.56 3.50 3.30
N SER A 284 5.23 3.29 2.04
CA SER A 284 3.98 2.67 1.61
C SER A 284 3.79 1.25 2.18
N ALA A 285 2.56 0.88 2.56
CA ALA A 285 2.21 -0.50 2.87
C ALA A 285 2.45 -1.49 1.70
N ARG A 286 2.62 -0.99 0.47
CA ARG A 286 3.05 -1.83 -0.67
C ARG A 286 4.46 -2.40 -0.51
N LEU A 287 5.27 -1.84 0.41
CA LEU A 287 6.60 -2.37 0.70
C LEU A 287 6.49 -3.77 1.30
N THR A 288 5.72 -3.93 2.38
CA THR A 288 5.57 -5.22 3.08
C THR A 288 4.86 -6.24 2.21
N ILE A 289 3.86 -5.83 1.43
CA ILE A 289 3.15 -6.68 0.47
C ILE A 289 4.13 -7.24 -0.56
N THR A 290 4.89 -6.36 -1.25
CA THR A 290 5.84 -6.79 -2.28
C THR A 290 7.02 -7.59 -1.69
N ALA A 291 7.50 -7.20 -0.50
CA ALA A 291 8.56 -7.96 0.20
C ALA A 291 8.08 -9.38 0.53
N MET A 292 6.86 -9.54 1.02
CA MET A 292 6.25 -10.84 1.30
C MET A 292 6.12 -11.70 0.05
N GLU A 293 5.70 -11.11 -1.07
CA GLU A 293 5.58 -11.82 -2.35
C GLU A 293 6.94 -12.30 -2.89
N LEU A 294 7.98 -11.46 -2.80
CA LEU A 294 9.34 -11.83 -3.20
C LEU A 294 9.93 -12.92 -2.30
N LEU A 295 9.71 -12.82 -1.01
CA LEU A 295 10.14 -13.80 -0.02
C LEU A 295 9.51 -15.18 -0.27
N VAL A 296 8.21 -15.23 -0.54
CA VAL A 296 7.53 -16.47 -0.94
C VAL A 296 8.08 -17.00 -2.27
N SER A 297 8.33 -16.13 -3.25
CA SER A 297 8.91 -16.50 -4.54
C SER A 297 10.32 -17.06 -4.41
N SER A 298 11.16 -16.50 -3.51
CA SER A 298 12.50 -17.01 -3.23
C SER A 298 12.45 -18.43 -2.65
N ALA A 299 11.61 -18.64 -1.63
CA ALA A 299 11.44 -19.94 -1.02
C ALA A 299 10.88 -20.98 -2.02
N GLU A 300 9.89 -20.60 -2.83
CA GLU A 300 9.33 -21.44 -3.88
C GLU A 300 10.38 -21.81 -4.94
N ARG A 301 11.16 -20.84 -5.43
CA ARG A 301 12.26 -21.08 -6.37
C ARG A 301 13.27 -22.07 -5.80
N ARG A 302 13.68 -21.92 -4.53
CA ARG A 302 14.61 -22.85 -3.86
C ARG A 302 14.03 -24.27 -3.82
N ALA A 303 12.75 -24.42 -3.47
CA ALA A 303 12.09 -25.72 -3.42
C ALA A 303 12.02 -26.38 -4.81
N LEU A 304 11.69 -25.62 -5.86
CA LEU A 304 11.66 -26.11 -7.24
C LEU A 304 13.03 -26.57 -7.72
N LEU A 305 14.11 -25.86 -7.38
CA LEU A 305 15.48 -26.25 -7.74
C LEU A 305 15.94 -27.53 -7.04
N ASN A 306 15.34 -27.88 -5.90
CA ASN A 306 15.70 -29.05 -5.09
C ASN A 306 14.64 -30.16 -5.13
N ASP A 307 13.65 -30.08 -6.02
CA ASP A 307 12.51 -31.01 -6.11
C ASP A 307 11.76 -31.22 -4.78
N GLU A 308 11.67 -30.16 -3.97
CA GLU A 308 10.98 -30.15 -2.68
C GLU A 308 9.51 -29.73 -2.86
N LYS A 309 8.56 -30.52 -2.35
CA LYS A 309 7.12 -30.19 -2.40
C LYS A 309 6.64 -29.28 -1.26
N LYS A 310 7.46 -29.11 -0.24
CA LYS A 310 7.19 -28.27 0.92
C LYS A 310 8.47 -27.57 1.32
N THR A 311 8.39 -26.31 1.65
CA THR A 311 9.53 -25.55 2.18
C THR A 311 9.08 -24.52 3.18
N TYR A 312 9.97 -24.16 4.08
CA TYR A 312 9.84 -23.01 4.94
C TYR A 312 10.61 -21.82 4.36
N VAL A 313 10.06 -20.62 4.54
CA VAL A 313 10.81 -19.41 4.31
C VAL A 313 11.98 -19.35 5.30
N ARG A 314 13.19 -19.04 4.82
CA ARG A 314 14.44 -18.97 5.57
C ARG A 314 14.93 -17.52 5.71
N ILE A 315 15.93 -17.30 6.52
CA ILE A 315 16.53 -15.97 6.70
C ILE A 315 17.16 -15.45 5.39
N ALA A 316 17.75 -16.31 4.56
CA ALA A 316 18.25 -15.92 3.23
C ALA A 316 17.18 -15.26 2.37
N ASP A 317 15.94 -15.76 2.43
CA ASP A 317 14.82 -15.24 1.63
C ASP A 317 14.49 -13.77 1.99
N LEU A 318 14.76 -13.33 3.24
CA LEU A 318 14.59 -11.92 3.63
C LEU A 318 15.49 -10.99 2.81
N TYR A 319 16.72 -11.41 2.54
CA TYR A 319 17.66 -10.62 1.73
C TYR A 319 17.28 -10.60 0.25
N HIS A 320 16.59 -11.63 -0.25
CA HIS A 320 16.02 -11.63 -1.61
C HIS A 320 14.79 -10.69 -1.76
N SER A 321 14.28 -10.13 -0.66
CA SER A 321 13.26 -9.07 -0.70
C SER A 321 13.84 -7.65 -0.88
N LEU A 322 15.16 -7.49 -0.94
CA LEU A 322 15.84 -6.20 -1.14
C LEU A 322 15.26 -5.34 -2.28
N PRO A 323 14.91 -5.89 -3.47
CA PRO A 323 14.30 -5.10 -4.54
C PRO A 323 12.98 -4.43 -4.15
N ALA A 324 12.23 -5.00 -3.20
CA ALA A 324 11.02 -4.36 -2.68
C ALA A 324 11.33 -3.15 -1.81
N LEU A 325 12.43 -3.19 -1.06
CA LEU A 325 12.86 -2.08 -0.21
C LEU A 325 13.45 -0.96 -1.07
N THR A 326 14.50 -1.26 -1.83
CA THR A 326 15.22 -0.27 -2.66
C THR A 326 14.32 0.44 -3.65
N GLY A 327 13.31 -0.22 -4.21
CA GLY A 327 12.37 0.37 -5.17
C GLY A 327 11.24 1.19 -4.55
N LYS A 328 11.10 1.22 -3.20
CA LYS A 328 9.99 1.91 -2.52
C LYS A 328 10.42 2.87 -1.41
N LEU A 329 11.70 2.87 -1.07
CA LEU A 329 12.27 3.81 -0.13
C LEU A 329 12.80 5.03 -0.90
N GLU A 330 12.40 6.21 -0.50
CA GLU A 330 13.02 7.46 -0.93
C GLU A 330 14.01 7.86 0.15
N LEU A 331 15.28 7.96 -0.24
CA LEU A 331 16.36 8.22 0.68
C LEU A 331 16.62 9.74 0.77
N VAL A 332 17.03 10.19 1.95
CA VAL A 332 17.66 11.50 2.12
C VAL A 332 19.12 11.43 1.68
N TYR A 333 19.79 12.58 1.61
CA TYR A 333 21.17 12.67 1.12
C TYR A 333 22.15 11.71 1.82
N GLU A 334 22.05 11.59 3.14
CA GLU A 334 22.87 10.67 3.95
C GLU A 334 22.60 9.20 3.58
N GLY A 335 21.35 8.87 3.30
CA GLY A 335 20.97 7.53 2.84
C GLY A 335 21.44 7.25 1.41
N GLU A 336 21.46 8.24 0.53
CA GLU A 336 22.02 8.09 -0.82
C GLU A 336 23.54 7.85 -0.79
N GLN A 337 24.26 8.50 0.13
CA GLN A 337 25.69 8.27 0.31
C GLN A 337 26.00 6.86 0.82
N GLU A 338 25.21 6.35 1.76
CA GLU A 338 25.36 4.97 2.27
C GLU A 338 25.01 3.93 1.20
N GLY A 339 24.14 4.28 0.26
CA GLY A 339 23.62 3.43 -0.79
C GLY A 339 22.37 2.64 -0.39
N ALA A 340 21.41 2.61 -1.31
CA ALA A 340 20.08 2.04 -1.06
C ALA A 340 20.12 0.56 -0.58
N ILE A 341 21.07 -0.23 -1.09
CA ILE A 341 21.23 -1.64 -0.71
C ILE A 341 21.70 -1.77 0.74
N ASN A 342 22.69 -0.96 1.16
CA ASN A 342 23.23 -1.00 2.52
C ASN A 342 22.18 -0.52 3.53
N VAL A 343 21.47 0.57 3.22
CA VAL A 343 20.36 1.06 4.03
C VAL A 343 19.28 -0.02 4.18
N ALA A 344 18.91 -0.72 3.11
CA ALA A 344 17.93 -1.78 3.14
C ALA A 344 18.42 -3.00 3.96
N LYS A 345 19.68 -3.42 3.81
CA LYS A 345 20.30 -4.49 4.63
C LYS A 345 20.31 -4.11 6.11
N HIS A 346 20.68 -2.87 6.43
CA HIS A 346 20.64 -2.36 7.80
C HIS A 346 19.21 -2.40 8.40
N MET A 347 18.19 -2.05 7.61
CA MET A 347 16.79 -2.14 8.06
C MET A 347 16.34 -3.57 8.33
N ILE A 348 16.75 -4.53 7.48
CA ILE A 348 16.50 -5.96 7.71
C ILE A 348 17.15 -6.40 9.02
N GLY A 349 18.44 -6.10 9.22
CA GLY A 349 19.17 -6.45 10.44
C GLY A 349 18.53 -5.86 11.70
N LYS A 350 18.15 -4.58 11.67
CA LYS A 350 17.45 -3.92 12.77
C LYS A 350 16.09 -4.56 13.06
N ALA A 351 15.33 -4.95 12.02
CA ALA A 351 14.07 -5.64 12.17
C ALA A 351 14.25 -7.04 12.79
N ILE A 352 15.26 -7.79 12.32
CA ILE A 352 15.64 -9.08 12.89
C ILE A 352 15.91 -8.93 14.39
N ASN A 353 16.74 -7.98 14.79
CA ASN A 353 17.07 -7.76 16.21
C ASN A 353 15.86 -7.40 17.07
N LYS A 354 14.98 -6.48 16.58
CA LYS A 354 13.78 -6.10 17.33
C LYS A 354 12.80 -7.26 17.50
N VAL A 355 12.67 -8.13 16.49
CA VAL A 355 11.81 -9.31 16.61
C VAL A 355 12.47 -10.38 17.46
N TYR A 356 13.78 -10.58 17.30
CA TYR A 356 14.53 -11.60 18.03
C TYR A 356 14.36 -11.52 19.54
N VAL A 357 14.48 -10.33 20.11
CA VAL A 357 14.36 -10.14 21.57
C VAL A 357 12.94 -10.37 22.12
N ARG A 358 11.94 -10.58 21.26
CA ARG A 358 10.59 -11.00 21.66
C ARG A 358 10.49 -12.52 21.89
N TYR A 359 11.39 -13.27 21.27
CA TYR A 359 11.38 -14.73 21.26
C TYR A 359 12.50 -15.33 22.10
N PHE A 360 13.65 -14.64 22.17
CA PHE A 360 14.88 -15.12 22.79
C PHE A 360 15.54 -14.07 23.69
N PRO A 361 16.37 -14.47 24.67
CA PRO A 361 17.15 -13.53 25.47
C PRO A 361 17.98 -12.58 24.61
N ASN A 362 18.15 -11.34 25.07
CA ASN A 362 18.99 -10.38 24.36
C ASN A 362 20.46 -10.83 24.35
N PRO A 363 21.10 -11.02 23.18
CA PRO A 363 22.47 -11.52 23.09
C PRO A 363 23.53 -10.66 23.77
N GLN A 364 23.25 -9.37 23.98
CA GLN A 364 24.18 -8.43 24.62
C GLN A 364 24.11 -8.45 26.15
N LEU A 365 23.07 -9.05 26.72
CA LEU A 365 22.94 -9.15 28.18
C LEU A 365 23.77 -10.31 28.72
N ARG A 366 24.37 -10.09 29.90
CA ARG A 366 25.10 -11.07 30.67
C ARG A 366 24.44 -11.20 32.05
N ASP A 367 24.48 -12.39 32.62
CA ASP A 367 24.01 -12.63 33.98
C ASP A 367 24.96 -11.97 35.02
N ASN A 368 24.61 -12.09 36.31
CA ASN A 368 25.40 -11.54 37.41
C ASN A 368 26.79 -12.20 37.57
N GLU A 369 27.00 -13.35 36.92
CA GLU A 369 28.25 -14.10 36.93
C GLU A 369 29.07 -13.86 35.63
N GLY A 370 28.54 -13.04 34.72
CA GLY A 370 29.15 -12.69 33.41
C GLY A 370 28.92 -13.73 32.32
N ASN A 371 28.09 -14.77 32.59
CA ASN A 371 27.72 -15.77 31.58
C ASN A 371 26.68 -15.24 30.62
N ASN A 372 26.69 -15.79 29.41
CA ASN A 372 25.73 -15.50 28.39
C ASN A 372 25.08 -16.82 27.92
N ASP A 373 23.78 -16.83 27.75
CA ASP A 373 22.99 -17.99 27.26
C ASP A 373 23.50 -18.58 25.96
N TYR A 374 24.30 -17.82 25.20
CA TYR A 374 24.90 -18.20 23.92
C TYR A 374 26.32 -18.77 24.02
N SER A 375 26.85 -18.98 25.22
CA SER A 375 28.25 -19.34 25.48
C SER A 375 28.71 -20.58 24.70
N ASP A 376 27.91 -21.64 24.68
CA ASP A 376 28.22 -22.88 23.94
C ASP A 376 28.34 -22.65 22.46
N ILE A 377 27.45 -21.82 21.89
CA ILE A 377 27.41 -21.48 20.47
C ILE A 377 28.67 -20.67 20.13
N VAL A 378 28.96 -19.63 20.90
CA VAL A 378 30.12 -18.74 20.67
C VAL A 378 31.42 -19.53 20.82
N GLU A 379 31.52 -20.40 21.85
CA GLU A 379 32.69 -21.26 22.02
C GLU A 379 32.94 -22.19 20.84
N TRP A 380 31.86 -22.72 20.24
CA TRP A 380 31.98 -23.57 19.05
C TRP A 380 32.63 -22.81 17.87
N PHE A 381 32.22 -21.56 17.62
CA PHE A 381 32.81 -20.72 16.57
C PHE A 381 34.25 -20.28 16.93
N SER A 382 34.53 -19.94 18.16
CA SER A 382 35.87 -19.52 18.64
C SER A 382 36.95 -20.61 18.48
N ARG A 383 36.56 -21.87 18.32
CA ARG A 383 37.45 -22.98 17.98
C ARG A 383 37.83 -23.03 16.47
N GLY A 384 37.46 -22.03 15.69
CA GLY A 384 37.77 -21.92 14.27
C GLY A 384 36.78 -22.68 13.38
N ASN A 385 35.62 -23.05 13.90
CA ASN A 385 34.57 -23.66 13.09
C ASN A 385 33.80 -22.58 12.31
N LYS A 386 33.22 -23.00 11.16
CA LYS A 386 32.36 -22.14 10.34
C LYS A 386 31.10 -22.89 9.88
N VAL A 387 30.04 -22.12 9.59
CA VAL A 387 28.80 -22.63 9.00
C VAL A 387 28.56 -21.91 7.68
N GLU A 388 28.49 -22.68 6.61
CA GLU A 388 28.19 -22.18 5.27
C GLU A 388 26.77 -22.55 4.88
N LEU A 389 25.99 -21.54 4.49
CA LEU A 389 24.58 -21.66 4.12
C LEU A 389 24.36 -21.06 2.72
N PRO A 390 24.62 -21.82 1.65
CA PRO A 390 24.28 -21.40 0.29
C PRO A 390 22.78 -21.11 0.16
N ASP A 391 22.39 -20.08 -0.59
CA ASP A 391 21.01 -19.65 -0.72
C ASP A 391 20.07 -20.73 -1.25
N ASN A 392 20.57 -21.54 -2.20
CA ASN A 392 19.82 -22.63 -2.82
C ASN A 392 20.07 -24.00 -2.17
N ILE A 393 20.60 -24.05 -0.95
CA ILE A 393 20.90 -25.30 -0.24
C ILE A 393 19.64 -26.16 -0.03
N ASP A 394 19.71 -27.47 -0.33
CA ASP A 394 18.63 -28.41 -0.04
C ASP A 394 18.41 -28.59 1.48
N LEU A 395 17.22 -29.10 1.85
CA LEU A 395 16.83 -29.24 3.24
C LEU A 395 17.78 -30.16 4.05
N LYS A 396 18.32 -31.22 3.47
CA LYS A 396 19.19 -32.17 4.17
C LYS A 396 20.55 -31.56 4.50
N LYS A 397 21.15 -30.84 3.54
CA LYS A 397 22.41 -30.14 3.75
C LYS A 397 22.22 -28.96 4.71
N TYR A 398 21.12 -28.20 4.59
CA TYR A 398 20.75 -27.13 5.51
C TYR A 398 20.63 -27.64 6.94
N GLN A 399 19.93 -28.76 7.15
CA GLN A 399 19.84 -29.42 8.44
C GLN A 399 21.21 -29.84 8.96
N LYS A 400 22.06 -30.45 8.12
CA LYS A 400 23.40 -30.89 8.50
C LYS A 400 24.28 -29.72 8.93
N ALA A 401 24.25 -28.62 8.19
CA ALA A 401 25.03 -27.43 8.48
C ALA A 401 24.63 -26.81 9.84
N LEU A 402 23.34 -26.58 10.06
CA LEU A 402 22.86 -25.98 11.31
C LEU A 402 23.07 -26.89 12.53
N LYS A 403 22.83 -28.21 12.39
CA LYS A 403 23.03 -29.16 13.50
C LYS A 403 24.51 -29.43 13.84
N SER A 404 25.45 -28.98 13.01
CA SER A 404 26.87 -29.06 13.37
C SER A 404 27.27 -28.08 14.45
N VAL A 405 26.48 -27.00 14.64
CA VAL A 405 26.75 -25.99 15.68
C VAL A 405 26.35 -26.54 17.04
N ASN A 406 27.35 -26.73 17.89
CA ASN A 406 27.11 -27.23 19.26
C ASN A 406 26.31 -26.23 20.08
N GLY A 407 25.39 -26.72 20.90
CA GLY A 407 24.54 -25.89 21.77
C GLY A 407 23.33 -25.25 21.08
N LEU A 408 23.36 -25.01 19.76
CA LEU A 408 22.34 -24.24 19.03
C LEU A 408 20.92 -24.87 19.09
N GLU A 409 20.81 -26.19 18.85
CA GLU A 409 19.52 -26.90 18.91
C GLU A 409 18.98 -26.94 20.36
N ASN A 410 19.85 -27.12 21.34
CA ASN A 410 19.46 -27.15 22.76
C ASN A 410 18.98 -25.76 23.21
N PHE A 411 19.73 -24.71 22.91
CA PHE A 411 19.34 -23.34 23.20
C PHE A 411 17.90 -23.02 22.73
N ILE A 412 17.56 -23.40 21.51
CA ILE A 412 16.20 -23.13 21.01
C ILE A 412 15.15 -23.94 21.75
N LYS A 413 15.42 -25.21 22.04
CA LYS A 413 14.49 -26.08 22.82
C LYS A 413 14.24 -25.59 24.22
N GLU A 414 15.22 -24.96 24.85
CA GLU A 414 15.09 -24.37 26.17
C GLU A 414 14.27 -23.08 26.20
N HIS A 415 14.40 -22.26 25.16
CA HIS A 415 13.77 -20.94 25.11
C HIS A 415 12.49 -20.88 24.23
N SER A 416 12.19 -21.90 23.42
CA SER A 416 11.00 -21.93 22.58
C SER A 416 10.15 -23.18 22.82
N THR A 417 8.90 -22.97 23.26
CA THR A 417 7.96 -24.05 23.60
C THR A 417 6.99 -24.41 22.47
N ASN A 418 6.86 -23.58 21.40
CA ASN A 418 5.82 -23.69 20.39
C ASN A 418 6.36 -23.98 18.98
N ILE A 419 7.36 -24.88 18.86
CA ILE A 419 7.92 -25.29 17.58
C ILE A 419 6.99 -26.29 16.91
N LYS A 420 6.48 -25.98 15.73
CA LYS A 420 5.48 -26.81 15.02
C LYS A 420 6.05 -28.10 14.45
N ASP A 421 7.24 -28.02 13.87
CA ASP A 421 7.92 -29.18 13.29
C ASP A 421 9.45 -28.97 13.23
N LYS A 422 10.15 -30.00 12.71
CA LYS A 422 11.62 -30.00 12.60
C LYS A 422 12.16 -28.95 11.63
N GLU A 423 11.39 -28.55 10.62
CA GLU A 423 11.83 -27.58 9.64
C GLU A 423 11.75 -26.16 10.22
N GLU A 424 10.70 -25.85 11.00
CA GLU A 424 10.61 -24.59 11.75
C GLU A 424 11.76 -24.42 12.74
N LEU A 425 12.15 -25.52 13.41
CA LEU A 425 13.33 -25.53 14.30
C LEU A 425 14.60 -25.09 13.55
N LEU A 426 14.81 -25.59 12.32
CA LEU A 426 15.98 -25.21 11.53
C LEU A 426 15.97 -23.72 11.16
N VAL A 427 14.81 -23.17 10.83
CA VAL A 427 14.69 -21.74 10.53
C VAL A 427 14.95 -20.89 11.78
N LEU A 428 14.53 -21.35 12.95
CA LEU A 428 14.86 -20.70 14.22
C LEU A 428 16.37 -20.78 14.53
N MET A 429 17.03 -21.89 14.20
CA MET A 429 18.50 -22.01 14.32
C MET A 429 19.22 -20.98 13.44
N ASP A 430 18.80 -20.82 12.17
CA ASP A 430 19.31 -19.80 11.26
C ASP A 430 19.03 -18.36 11.78
N PHE A 431 17.85 -18.15 12.37
CA PHE A 431 17.45 -16.87 12.96
C PHE A 431 18.35 -16.49 14.15
N VAL A 432 18.71 -17.44 15.01
CA VAL A 432 19.66 -17.21 16.11
C VAL A 432 21.04 -16.80 15.59
N LEU A 433 21.58 -17.52 14.58
CA LEU A 433 22.89 -17.18 14.00
C LEU A 433 22.88 -15.77 13.39
N GLU A 434 21.83 -15.42 12.65
CA GLU A 434 21.70 -14.09 12.08
C GLU A 434 21.59 -13.01 13.16
N ALA A 435 20.81 -13.25 14.23
CA ALA A 435 20.71 -12.30 15.33
C ALA A 435 22.03 -12.11 16.08
N LEU A 436 22.81 -13.17 16.30
CA LEU A 436 24.15 -13.08 16.89
C LEU A 436 25.09 -12.24 16.00
N HIS A 437 25.01 -12.42 14.68
CA HIS A 437 25.76 -11.55 13.75
C HIS A 437 25.32 -10.09 13.88
N GLN A 438 24.01 -9.81 13.84
CA GLN A 438 23.48 -8.45 13.95
C GLN A 438 23.83 -7.76 15.29
N ASN A 439 24.18 -8.54 16.31
CA ASN A 439 24.66 -8.06 17.62
C ASN A 439 26.21 -8.04 17.72
N SER A 440 26.92 -8.22 16.61
CA SER A 440 28.40 -8.23 16.56
C SER A 440 29.04 -9.30 17.46
N ILE A 441 28.38 -10.44 17.61
CA ILE A 441 28.91 -11.60 18.38
C ILE A 441 29.54 -12.61 17.42
N LEU A 442 28.93 -12.78 16.22
CA LEU A 442 29.50 -13.62 15.14
C LEU A 442 29.84 -12.75 13.92
N GLY A 443 30.92 -13.12 13.24
CA GLY A 443 31.22 -12.62 11.90
C GLY A 443 30.30 -13.29 10.88
N LYS A 444 29.96 -12.55 9.83
CA LYS A 444 29.25 -13.07 8.66
C LYS A 444 29.88 -12.54 7.40
N ASP A 445 30.24 -13.43 6.51
CA ASP A 445 30.70 -13.11 5.16
C ASP A 445 29.55 -13.41 4.19
N ASP A 446 29.07 -12.38 3.49
CA ASP A 446 28.07 -12.48 2.44
C ASP A 446 28.82 -12.58 1.09
N LEU A 447 29.06 -13.78 0.60
CA LEU A 447 29.47 -14.05 -0.77
C LEU A 447 28.23 -14.10 -1.67
N ASP A 448 28.39 -13.88 -2.97
CA ASP A 448 27.29 -13.65 -3.92
C ASP A 448 26.07 -14.59 -3.81
N ASP A 449 26.30 -15.87 -3.48
CA ASP A 449 25.23 -16.89 -3.37
C ASP A 449 25.26 -17.66 -2.03
N GLN A 450 25.97 -17.14 -1.00
CA GLN A 450 26.22 -17.90 0.22
C GLN A 450 26.44 -16.99 1.42
N ARG A 451 25.84 -17.36 2.56
CA ARG A 451 26.15 -16.78 3.87
C ARG A 451 27.08 -17.72 4.63
N SER A 452 28.17 -17.19 5.17
CA SER A 452 29.11 -17.94 6.01
C SER A 452 29.23 -17.28 7.38
N PHE A 453 28.95 -18.04 8.45
CA PHE A 453 29.12 -17.55 9.83
C PHE A 453 30.44 -18.06 10.41
N THR A 454 31.20 -17.16 11.00
CA THR A 454 32.49 -17.40 11.62
C THR A 454 32.59 -16.67 12.96
N ASP A 455 33.72 -16.82 13.68
CA ASP A 455 33.97 -15.91 14.79
C ASP A 455 34.33 -14.49 14.26
N MET A 456 34.26 -13.48 15.14
CA MET A 456 34.54 -12.09 14.74
C MET A 456 35.98 -11.86 14.30
N VAL A 457 36.96 -12.59 14.85
CA VAL A 457 38.37 -12.49 14.50
C VAL A 457 38.63 -13.11 13.12
N GLY A 458 38.00 -14.27 12.86
CA GLY A 458 38.08 -14.96 11.56
C GLY A 458 37.52 -14.13 10.40
N SER A 459 36.39 -13.44 10.63
CA SER A 459 35.79 -12.56 9.64
C SER A 459 36.67 -11.33 9.31
N MET A 460 37.34 -10.72 10.33
CA MET A 460 38.26 -9.62 10.09
C MET A 460 39.50 -10.02 9.29
N LEU A 461 39.97 -11.26 9.41
CA LEU A 461 41.13 -11.77 8.67
C LEU A 461 40.73 -12.22 7.24
N GLY A 462 39.51 -12.73 7.03
CA GLY A 462 39.00 -13.09 5.71
C GLY A 462 38.83 -11.86 4.80
N GLY A 463 38.31 -10.76 5.33
CA GLY A 463 38.15 -9.50 4.58
C GLY A 463 39.49 -8.80 4.18
N LEU A 464 40.61 -9.16 4.81
CA LEU A 464 41.95 -8.67 4.41
C LEU A 464 42.55 -9.48 3.25
N GLY A 465 42.09 -10.73 3.03
CA GLY A 465 42.58 -11.58 1.95
C GLY A 465 42.01 -11.21 0.57
N ASP A 466 40.85 -10.59 0.51
CA ASP A 466 40.24 -10.16 -0.75
C ASP A 466 40.79 -8.84 -1.28
N ILE A 467 41.42 -8.03 -0.44
CA ILE A 467 42.06 -6.76 -0.87
C ILE A 467 43.36 -6.98 -1.67
N ASP A 468 44.05 -8.11 -1.46
CA ASP A 468 45.30 -8.41 -2.19
C ASP A 468 45.06 -9.02 -3.59
N ASN A 469 43.85 -9.49 -3.91
CA ASN A 469 43.56 -10.03 -5.25
C ASN A 469 43.07 -8.99 -6.27
N ASP A 470 42.56 -7.83 -5.82
CA ASP A 470 42.11 -6.75 -6.74
C ASP A 470 43.25 -5.88 -7.31
N PHE A 471 44.49 -6.06 -6.85
CA PHE A 471 45.66 -5.32 -7.38
C PHE A 471 46.51 -6.10 -8.39
N SER A 472 46.15 -7.36 -8.70
CA SER A 472 46.95 -8.15 -9.66
C SER A 472 46.47 -8.08 -11.13
N ASP A 473 45.35 -7.41 -11.40
CA ASP A 473 44.79 -7.29 -12.76
C ASP A 473 45.05 -5.93 -13.45
N PHE A 474 46.01 -5.13 -12.92
CA PHE A 474 46.47 -3.88 -13.54
C PHE A 474 48.00 -3.88 -13.76
N GLU A 475 48.53 -4.93 -14.32
CA GLU A 475 49.84 -4.85 -15.02
C GLU A 475 49.74 -5.33 -16.48
#